data_40c23bae1b09683a7db82cf3ac8979ff
#
_entry.id   40c23bae1b09683a7db82cf3ac8979ff
#
_cell.length_a   1.000
_cell.length_b   1.000
_cell.length_c   1.000
_cell.angle_alpha   90.00
_cell.angle_beta   90.00
_cell.angle_gamma   90.00
#
_symmetry.space_group_name_H-M   'P 1'
#
loop_
_entity.id
_entity.type
_entity.pdbx_description
1 polymer ?
#
loop_
_entity_poly.entity_id
_entity_poly.type
_entity_poly.pdbx_seq_one_letter_code
_entity_poly.pdbx_strand_id
1 'polypeptide(L)'
;LQLRIIPPEIPICEMNKLPANFQIKLNSKDTRPVSEFWSWAYSDVLSNRNRGIFAEFIVGCALDQLERPRVEWDAFDFEYKRKRIEVKCSGYLQSWGKDKISPIKWAIAKKKSWDAETNIYSKEVTRSSDCYVFCLYKEKDKNCTDNITDLENWCFYVIATEEINRIF
;
A
#
# COMPACT_ATOMS: atom_id res chain seq x y z
N LEU A 1 25.41 -31.31 18.44
CA LEU A 1 24.67 -31.43 17.14
C LEU A 1 23.30 -30.80 17.33
N GLN A 2 23.11 -29.59 16.84
CA GLN A 2 21.79 -28.93 16.83
C GLN A 2 21.07 -29.37 15.55
N LEU A 3 20.09 -30.24 15.65
CA LEU A 3 19.19 -30.59 14.58
C LEU A 3 18.34 -29.33 14.25
N ARG A 4 18.63 -28.67 13.13
CA ARG A 4 17.68 -27.72 12.54
C ARG A 4 16.53 -28.54 11.95
N ILE A 5 15.40 -28.52 12.59
CA ILE A 5 14.14 -28.97 11.97
C ILE A 5 13.84 -27.91 10.91
N ILE A 6 14.00 -28.29 9.64
CA ILE A 6 13.50 -27.50 8.51
C ILE A 6 11.98 -27.70 8.55
N PRO A 7 11.17 -26.67 8.83
CA PRO A 7 9.73 -26.83 8.75
C PRO A 7 9.36 -27.27 7.31
N PRO A 8 8.34 -28.11 7.14
CA PRO A 8 7.86 -28.45 5.82
C PRO A 8 7.52 -27.16 5.06
N GLU A 9 7.84 -27.10 3.79
CA GLU A 9 7.44 -25.99 2.92
C GLU A 9 5.91 -25.83 3.05
N ILE A 10 5.50 -24.76 3.71
CA ILE A 10 4.09 -24.39 3.77
C ILE A 10 3.80 -23.82 2.39
N PRO A 11 2.93 -24.43 1.59
CA PRO A 11 2.59 -23.88 0.29
C PRO A 11 2.02 -22.48 0.49
N ILE A 12 2.52 -21.51 -0.27
CA ILE A 12 1.99 -20.15 -0.28
C ILE A 12 0.53 -20.27 -0.69
N CYS A 13 -0.36 -19.96 0.23
CA CYS A 13 -1.79 -19.96 -0.07
C CYS A 13 -2.06 -18.78 -1.00
N GLU A 14 -2.34 -19.05 -2.28
CA GLU A 14 -2.81 -18.02 -3.19
C GLU A 14 -4.11 -17.44 -2.66
N MET A 15 -4.05 -16.26 -2.11
CA MET A 15 -5.22 -15.57 -1.60
C MET A 15 -5.97 -14.90 -2.75
N ASN A 16 -7.20 -15.33 -2.96
CA ASN A 16 -8.11 -14.68 -3.90
C ASN A 16 -8.80 -13.48 -3.24
N LYS A 17 -9.18 -12.48 -4.05
CA LYS A 17 -10.00 -11.37 -3.59
C LYS A 17 -11.34 -11.90 -3.10
N LEU A 18 -11.75 -11.48 -1.92
CA LEU A 18 -13.08 -11.75 -1.41
C LEU A 18 -14.10 -10.82 -2.11
N PRO A 19 -15.22 -11.32 -2.61
CA PRO A 19 -16.28 -10.45 -3.09
C PRO A 19 -16.89 -9.64 -1.95
N ALA A 20 -17.38 -8.44 -2.21
CA ALA A 20 -17.89 -7.52 -1.20
C ALA A 20 -19.01 -8.11 -0.32
N ASN A 21 -19.80 -9.02 -0.87
CA ASN A 21 -20.89 -9.72 -0.20
C ASN A 21 -20.48 -11.05 0.46
N PHE A 22 -19.19 -11.39 0.47
CA PHE A 22 -18.69 -12.59 1.16
C PHE A 22 -19.08 -12.55 2.63
N GLN A 23 -19.65 -13.66 3.15
CA GLN A 23 -20.22 -13.67 4.48
C GLN A 23 -19.22 -14.08 5.55
N ILE A 24 -19.03 -13.18 6.52
CA ILE A 24 -18.34 -13.45 7.78
C ILE A 24 -19.34 -14.12 8.72
N LYS A 25 -19.06 -15.32 9.18
CA LYS A 25 -19.88 -16.03 10.17
C LYS A 25 -19.43 -15.64 11.57
N LEU A 26 -20.24 -14.87 12.29
CA LEU A 26 -19.97 -14.48 13.67
C LEU A 26 -20.41 -15.58 14.64
N ASN A 27 -21.51 -16.25 14.32
CA ASN A 27 -22.02 -17.44 15.03
C ASN A 27 -22.98 -18.23 14.10
N SER A 28 -23.71 -19.21 14.64
CA SER A 28 -24.65 -20.05 13.86
C SER A 28 -25.85 -19.31 13.26
N LYS A 29 -26.15 -18.08 13.74
CA LYS A 29 -27.34 -17.31 13.34
C LYS A 29 -27.02 -15.92 12.81
N ASP A 30 -25.79 -15.42 13.02
CA ASP A 30 -25.40 -14.06 12.66
C ASP A 30 -24.27 -14.06 11.66
N THR A 31 -24.50 -13.41 10.53
CA THR A 31 -23.51 -13.22 9.47
C THR A 31 -23.47 -11.76 9.06
N ARG A 32 -22.30 -11.30 8.59
CA ARG A 32 -22.09 -9.94 8.08
C ARG A 32 -21.33 -10.00 6.76
N PRO A 33 -21.64 -9.16 5.78
CA PRO A 33 -20.84 -9.07 4.58
C PRO A 33 -19.46 -8.49 4.90
N VAL A 34 -18.41 -8.98 4.23
CA VAL A 34 -17.04 -8.53 4.43
C VAL A 34 -16.86 -7.04 4.12
N SER A 35 -17.71 -6.45 3.30
CA SER A 35 -17.76 -5.00 3.06
C SER A 35 -17.99 -4.18 4.33
N GLU A 36 -18.71 -4.68 5.31
CA GLU A 36 -18.85 -4.00 6.61
C GLU A 36 -17.52 -3.94 7.36
N PHE A 37 -16.75 -5.02 7.32
CA PHE A 37 -15.39 -5.02 7.88
C PHE A 37 -14.50 -3.99 7.16
N TRP A 38 -14.52 -3.96 5.84
CA TRP A 38 -13.71 -2.98 5.10
C TRP A 38 -14.14 -1.55 5.39
N SER A 39 -15.45 -1.30 5.44
CA SER A 39 -16.00 0.01 5.81
C SER A 39 -15.54 0.44 7.21
N TRP A 40 -15.64 -0.46 8.18
CA TRP A 40 -15.19 -0.18 9.55
C TRP A 40 -13.68 0.05 9.63
N ALA A 41 -12.88 -0.75 8.93
CA ALA A 41 -11.42 -0.73 9.07
C ALA A 41 -10.73 0.38 8.26
N TYR A 42 -11.29 0.77 7.10
CA TYR A 42 -10.60 1.59 6.11
C TYR A 42 -11.29 2.92 5.79
N SER A 43 -12.40 3.29 6.44
CA SER A 43 -13.09 4.56 6.15
C SER A 43 -12.31 5.80 6.55
N ASP A 44 -11.40 5.73 7.53
CA ASP A 44 -10.49 6.86 7.82
C ASP A 44 -9.35 6.91 6.79
N VAL A 45 -9.66 7.40 5.59
CA VAL A 45 -8.68 7.54 4.50
C VAL A 45 -7.68 8.68 4.73
N LEU A 46 -7.96 9.60 5.67
CA LEU A 46 -7.01 10.63 6.07
C LEU A 46 -5.87 10.09 6.93
N SER A 47 -6.05 8.95 7.58
CA SER A 47 -4.97 8.31 8.34
C SER A 47 -3.82 7.95 7.40
N ASN A 48 -2.59 8.13 7.85
CA ASN A 48 -1.42 7.90 7.01
C ASN A 48 -1.35 6.48 6.43
N ARG A 49 -1.78 5.49 7.21
CA ARG A 49 -1.84 4.08 6.80
C ARG A 49 -2.85 3.87 5.67
N ASN A 50 -4.11 4.23 5.91
CA ASN A 50 -5.18 3.97 4.95
C ASN A 50 -5.04 4.83 3.69
N ARG A 51 -4.54 6.06 3.81
CA ARG A 51 -4.22 6.91 2.67
C ARG A 51 -3.14 6.30 1.79
N GLY A 52 -2.13 5.64 2.39
CA GLY A 52 -1.13 4.88 1.63
C GLY A 52 -1.77 3.77 0.81
N ILE A 53 -2.60 2.94 1.43
CA ILE A 53 -3.35 1.87 0.75
C ILE A 53 -4.26 2.43 -0.35
N PHE A 54 -4.93 3.55 -0.08
CA PHE A 54 -5.78 4.22 -1.05
C PHE A 54 -4.99 4.75 -2.25
N ALA A 55 -3.80 5.32 -2.03
CA ALA A 55 -2.91 5.76 -3.10
C ALA A 55 -2.42 4.59 -3.96
N GLU A 56 -2.05 3.46 -3.35
CA GLU A 56 -1.76 2.22 -4.08
C GLU A 56 -2.96 1.78 -4.92
N PHE A 57 -4.17 1.79 -4.37
CA PHE A 57 -5.40 1.46 -5.10
C PHE A 57 -5.60 2.37 -6.32
N ILE A 58 -5.44 3.70 -6.18
CA ILE A 58 -5.56 4.66 -7.30
C ILE A 58 -4.55 4.33 -8.41
N VAL A 59 -3.29 4.10 -8.04
CA VAL A 59 -2.24 3.74 -9.00
C VAL A 59 -2.54 2.39 -9.65
N GLY A 60 -2.98 1.41 -8.88
CA GLY A 60 -3.40 0.10 -9.37
C GLY A 60 -4.55 0.18 -10.38
N CYS A 61 -5.55 1.05 -10.14
CA CYS A 61 -6.62 1.34 -11.11
C CYS A 61 -6.05 1.91 -12.42
N ALA A 62 -5.16 2.89 -12.32
CA ALA A 62 -4.56 3.53 -13.50
C ALA A 62 -3.68 2.59 -14.33
N LEU A 63 -3.11 1.57 -13.70
CA LEU A 63 -2.26 0.57 -14.35
C LEU A 63 -3.01 -0.70 -14.77
N ASP A 64 -4.29 -0.83 -14.39
CA ASP A 64 -5.09 -2.07 -14.53
C ASP A 64 -4.42 -3.28 -13.86
N GLN A 65 -3.96 -3.10 -12.62
CA GLN A 65 -3.19 -4.08 -11.84
C GLN A 65 -3.87 -4.45 -10.50
N LEU A 66 -5.18 -4.50 -10.47
CA LEU A 66 -5.95 -4.83 -9.27
C LEU A 66 -6.55 -6.24 -9.26
N GLU A 67 -6.07 -7.16 -10.07
CA GLU A 67 -6.63 -8.51 -10.13
C GLU A 67 -6.39 -9.32 -8.84
N ARG A 68 -5.23 -9.13 -8.22
CA ARG A 68 -4.83 -9.83 -6.99
C ARG A 68 -5.08 -8.97 -5.74
N PRO A 69 -5.27 -9.60 -4.56
CA PRO A 69 -5.21 -8.87 -3.31
C PRO A 69 -3.88 -8.14 -3.14
N ARG A 70 -3.92 -7.02 -2.43
CA ARG A 70 -2.72 -6.33 -1.98
C ARG A 70 -1.87 -7.24 -1.08
N VAL A 71 -0.58 -7.30 -1.35
CA VAL A 71 0.40 -7.97 -0.47
C VAL A 71 1.08 -6.90 0.38
N GLU A 72 0.97 -7.02 1.70
CA GLU A 72 1.71 -6.16 2.63
C GLU A 72 3.15 -6.67 2.75
N TRP A 73 4.13 -5.77 2.81
CA TRP A 73 5.56 -6.09 2.97
C TRP A 73 6.28 -6.64 1.74
N ASP A 74 5.65 -6.68 0.57
CA ASP A 74 6.35 -7.08 -0.65
C ASP A 74 7.51 -6.12 -1.00
N ALA A 75 8.37 -6.55 -1.90
CA ALA A 75 9.54 -5.81 -2.34
C ALA A 75 9.16 -4.52 -3.11
N PHE A 76 7.99 -4.51 -3.74
CA PHE A 76 7.41 -3.43 -4.53
C PHE A 76 5.88 -3.57 -4.55
N ASP A 77 5.17 -2.51 -4.92
CA ASP A 77 3.70 -2.52 -4.87
C ASP A 77 3.07 -3.09 -6.15
N PHE A 78 3.66 -2.82 -7.33
CA PHE A 78 3.15 -3.31 -8.63
C PHE A 78 4.28 -3.69 -9.58
N GLU A 79 3.98 -4.63 -10.49
CA GLU A 79 4.77 -4.83 -11.69
C GLU A 79 3.93 -4.44 -12.92
N TYR A 80 4.43 -3.51 -13.72
CA TYR A 80 3.78 -3.06 -14.95
C TYR A 80 4.79 -3.02 -16.09
N LYS A 81 4.52 -3.74 -17.18
CA LYS A 81 5.41 -3.87 -18.35
C LYS A 81 6.84 -4.23 -17.94
N ARG A 82 7.00 -5.18 -17.06
CA ARG A 82 8.29 -5.66 -16.50
C ARG A 82 9.06 -4.58 -15.72
N LYS A 83 8.37 -3.57 -15.19
CA LYS A 83 8.93 -2.56 -14.30
C LYS A 83 8.26 -2.63 -12.94
N ARG A 84 9.07 -2.72 -11.90
CA ARG A 84 8.63 -2.72 -10.51
C ARG A 84 8.38 -1.29 -10.05
N ILE A 85 7.23 -1.06 -9.49
CA ILE A 85 6.73 0.25 -9.10
C ILE A 85 6.52 0.27 -7.59
N GLU A 86 7.04 1.30 -6.94
CA GLU A 86 6.80 1.62 -5.52
C GLU A 86 5.92 2.85 -5.44
N VAL A 87 4.84 2.78 -4.68
CA VAL A 87 3.93 3.90 -4.42
C VAL A 87 4.25 4.51 -3.07
N LYS A 88 4.40 5.81 -3.02
CA LYS A 88 4.61 6.56 -1.78
C LYS A 88 3.57 7.65 -1.66
N CYS A 89 2.90 7.70 -0.51
CA CYS A 89 1.85 8.68 -0.27
C CYS A 89 2.26 9.68 0.81
N SER A 90 1.87 10.93 0.61
CA SER A 90 1.94 11.98 1.61
C SER A 90 0.72 12.90 1.48
N GLY A 91 0.43 13.69 2.51
CA GLY A 91 -0.65 14.66 2.48
C GLY A 91 -0.51 15.69 3.59
N TYR A 92 -1.05 16.88 3.36
CA TYR A 92 -1.01 17.98 4.32
C TYR A 92 -1.91 17.72 5.53
N LEU A 93 -3.04 17.04 5.35
CA LEU A 93 -3.99 16.73 6.41
C LEU A 93 -3.79 15.31 6.95
N GLN A 94 -4.05 15.16 8.24
CA GLN A 94 -4.02 13.88 8.97
C GLN A 94 -5.25 13.81 9.87
N SER A 95 -5.82 12.62 10.04
CA SER A 95 -7.01 12.42 10.88
C SER A 95 -6.79 12.83 12.35
N TRP A 96 -5.56 12.70 12.86
CA TRP A 96 -5.20 13.11 14.23
C TRP A 96 -4.66 14.55 14.34
N GLY A 97 -4.36 15.20 13.23
CA GLY A 97 -3.78 16.54 13.20
C GLY A 97 -4.81 17.60 13.44
N LYS A 98 -4.91 18.15 14.67
CA LYS A 98 -5.94 19.14 15.01
C LYS A 98 -5.65 20.54 14.43
N ASP A 99 -4.40 21.03 14.48
CA ASP A 99 -4.13 22.44 14.22
C ASP A 99 -2.95 22.75 13.31
N LYS A 100 -2.27 21.73 12.80
CA LYS A 100 -1.09 21.90 11.97
C LYS A 100 -1.18 21.12 10.67
N ILE A 101 -0.75 21.75 9.59
CA ILE A 101 -0.50 21.10 8.31
C ILE A 101 0.77 20.28 8.43
N SER A 102 0.71 19.03 8.00
CA SER A 102 1.87 18.12 8.00
C SER A 102 2.88 18.51 6.93
N PRO A 103 4.19 18.47 7.20
CA PRO A 103 5.20 18.60 6.16
C PRO A 103 5.12 17.41 5.20
N ILE A 104 5.29 17.66 3.91
CA ILE A 104 5.32 16.61 2.91
C ILE A 104 6.65 15.88 2.98
N LYS A 105 6.60 14.56 3.20
CA LYS A 105 7.76 13.69 3.25
C LYS A 105 7.43 12.33 2.66
N TRP A 106 8.38 11.75 1.94
CA TRP A 106 8.29 10.37 1.46
C TRP A 106 9.52 9.57 1.92
N ALA A 107 9.28 8.38 2.45
CA ALA A 107 10.36 7.48 2.87
C ALA A 107 10.91 6.74 1.64
N ILE A 108 12.13 7.07 1.24
CA ILE A 108 12.82 6.50 0.08
C ILE A 108 14.15 5.82 0.46
N ALA A 109 14.33 5.50 1.73
CA ALA A 109 15.56 4.84 2.20
C ALA A 109 15.76 3.49 1.50
N LYS A 110 17.02 3.16 1.23
CA LYS A 110 17.40 1.81 0.83
C LYS A 110 17.07 0.83 1.95
N LYS A 111 16.53 -0.33 1.60
CA LYS A 111 16.15 -1.38 2.56
C LYS A 111 16.52 -2.76 2.01
N LYS A 112 16.59 -3.75 2.89
CA LYS A 112 16.52 -5.15 2.46
C LYS A 112 15.07 -5.42 2.07
N SER A 113 14.86 -5.89 0.85
CA SER A 113 13.53 -6.30 0.40
C SER A 113 13.24 -7.72 0.83
N TRP A 114 12.01 -7.96 1.17
CA TRP A 114 11.47 -9.29 1.35
C TRP A 114 10.70 -9.66 0.09
N ASP A 115 10.89 -10.87 -0.38
CA ASP A 115 10.20 -11.41 -1.54
C ASP A 115 9.09 -12.33 -1.04
N ALA A 116 7.84 -12.01 -1.37
CA ALA A 116 6.67 -12.71 -0.87
C ALA A 116 6.54 -14.14 -1.44
N GLU A 117 7.04 -14.37 -2.66
CA GLU A 117 6.95 -15.69 -3.31
C GLU A 117 7.97 -16.67 -2.73
N THR A 118 9.17 -16.19 -2.44
CA THR A 118 10.28 -17.04 -1.97
C THR A 118 10.45 -17.01 -0.45
N ASN A 119 9.80 -16.07 0.25
CA ASN A 119 9.97 -15.81 1.67
C ASN A 119 11.43 -15.52 2.07
N ILE A 120 12.20 -14.89 1.19
CA ILE A 120 13.63 -14.61 1.38
C ILE A 120 13.88 -13.10 1.39
N TYR A 121 14.73 -12.64 2.33
CA TYR A 121 15.23 -11.28 2.29
C TYR A 121 16.41 -11.14 1.33
N SER A 122 16.44 -10.02 0.61
CA SER A 122 17.59 -9.67 -0.22
C SER A 122 18.88 -9.57 0.62
N LYS A 123 20.02 -9.95 0.04
CA LYS A 123 21.32 -9.80 0.70
C LYS A 123 21.75 -8.33 0.74
N GLU A 124 21.35 -7.55 -0.24
CA GLU A 124 21.75 -6.16 -0.43
C GLU A 124 20.68 -5.18 0.10
N VAL A 125 21.17 -4.02 0.54
CA VAL A 125 20.34 -2.89 0.97
C VAL A 125 20.19 -1.95 -0.22
N THR A 126 19.06 -2.07 -0.94
CA THR A 126 18.82 -1.36 -2.20
C THR A 126 17.41 -0.75 -2.22
N ARG A 127 17.11 -0.04 -3.30
CA ARG A 127 15.74 0.27 -3.70
C ARG A 127 15.31 -0.77 -4.73
N SER A 128 14.30 -1.58 -4.39
CA SER A 128 13.91 -2.77 -5.16
C SER A 128 13.09 -2.45 -6.39
N SER A 129 12.54 -1.24 -6.47
CA SER A 129 11.66 -0.81 -7.55
C SER A 129 12.42 -0.09 -8.64
N ASP A 130 11.94 -0.16 -9.88
CA ASP A 130 12.51 0.54 -11.04
C ASP A 130 12.08 2.02 -11.06
N CYS A 131 10.90 2.31 -10.52
CA CYS A 131 10.42 3.69 -10.37
C CYS A 131 9.54 3.86 -9.13
N TYR A 132 9.35 5.10 -8.74
CA TYR A 132 8.48 5.53 -7.67
C TYR A 132 7.34 6.38 -8.22
N VAL A 133 6.12 6.16 -7.69
CA VAL A 133 4.97 7.03 -7.87
C VAL A 133 4.71 7.74 -6.55
N PHE A 134 5.02 9.04 -6.48
CA PHE A 134 4.75 9.86 -5.31
C PHE A 134 3.36 10.48 -5.43
N CYS A 135 2.48 10.07 -4.55
CA CYS A 135 1.09 10.52 -4.49
C CYS A 135 0.96 11.57 -3.39
N LEU A 136 0.50 12.75 -3.76
CA LEU A 136 0.28 13.86 -2.83
C LEU A 136 -1.20 14.21 -2.76
N TYR A 137 -1.82 13.99 -1.60
CA TYR A 137 -3.11 14.59 -1.29
C TYR A 137 -2.88 16.06 -0.90
N LYS A 138 -3.33 16.98 -1.76
CA LYS A 138 -2.94 18.40 -1.69
C LYS A 138 -3.88 19.29 -0.87
N GLU A 139 -5.02 18.76 -0.38
CA GLU A 139 -5.97 19.52 0.42
C GLU A 139 -5.32 20.02 1.74
N LYS A 140 -5.67 21.25 2.10
CA LYS A 140 -5.17 21.92 3.31
C LYS A 140 -6.31 22.42 4.19
N ASP A 141 -7.54 22.51 3.67
CA ASP A 141 -8.71 22.90 4.42
C ASP A 141 -9.31 21.68 5.14
N LYS A 142 -9.30 21.71 6.46
CA LYS A 142 -9.84 20.66 7.30
C LYS A 142 -11.35 20.47 7.17
N ASN A 143 -12.05 21.47 6.67
CA ASN A 143 -13.50 21.38 6.43
C ASN A 143 -13.84 20.65 5.12
N CYS A 144 -12.84 20.38 4.28
CA CYS A 144 -12.98 19.71 2.98
C CYS A 144 -12.41 18.29 2.97
N THR A 145 -12.43 17.59 4.11
CA THR A 145 -11.80 16.27 4.24
C THR A 145 -12.48 15.16 3.42
N ASP A 146 -13.74 15.32 3.08
CA ASP A 146 -14.53 14.35 2.32
C ASP A 146 -14.10 14.26 0.84
N ASN A 147 -13.36 15.25 0.38
CA ASN A 147 -12.88 15.31 -1.00
C ASN A 147 -11.65 14.44 -1.28
N ILE A 148 -11.16 13.68 -0.30
CA ILE A 148 -10.00 12.79 -0.47
C ILE A 148 -10.22 11.72 -1.53
N THR A 149 -11.47 11.36 -1.79
CA THR A 149 -11.85 10.39 -2.84
C THR A 149 -11.93 11.02 -4.25
N ASP A 150 -11.84 12.34 -4.35
CA ASP A 150 -11.80 13.05 -5.61
C ASP A 150 -10.33 13.24 -6.07
N LEU A 151 -9.99 12.66 -7.22
CA LEU A 151 -8.63 12.67 -7.75
C LEU A 151 -8.16 14.07 -8.18
N GLU A 152 -9.04 15.03 -8.36
CA GLU A 152 -8.68 16.43 -8.59
C GLU A 152 -7.88 17.02 -7.41
N ASN A 153 -8.04 16.46 -6.21
CA ASN A 153 -7.30 16.84 -5.00
C ASN A 153 -5.96 16.11 -4.82
N TRP A 154 -5.54 15.38 -5.83
CA TRP A 154 -4.27 14.65 -5.81
C TRP A 154 -3.30 15.19 -6.87
N CYS A 155 -2.01 15.00 -6.59
CA CYS A 155 -0.93 15.12 -7.55
C CYS A 155 -0.10 13.84 -7.55
N PHE A 156 0.35 13.44 -8.74
CA PHE A 156 1.13 12.23 -8.93
C PHE A 156 2.45 12.60 -9.64
N TYR A 157 3.57 12.13 -9.08
CA TYR A 157 4.90 12.37 -9.63
C TYR A 157 5.56 11.01 -9.85
N VAL A 158 6.04 10.75 -11.06
CA VAL A 158 6.73 9.51 -11.39
C VAL A 158 8.20 9.80 -11.60
N ILE A 159 9.06 9.08 -10.86
CA ILE A 159 10.51 9.28 -10.90
C ILE A 159 11.20 7.91 -10.99
N ALA A 160 12.13 7.77 -11.92
CA ALA A 160 12.95 6.57 -12.03
C ALA A 160 13.85 6.43 -10.79
N THR A 161 14.01 5.19 -10.30
CA THR A 161 14.87 4.90 -9.14
C THR A 161 16.33 5.32 -9.39
N GLU A 162 16.78 5.23 -10.64
CA GLU A 162 18.10 5.70 -11.03
C GLU A 162 18.31 7.20 -10.74
N GLU A 163 17.30 8.03 -11.04
CA GLU A 163 17.33 9.46 -10.72
C GLU A 163 17.36 9.71 -9.21
N ILE A 164 16.59 8.96 -8.44
CA ILE A 164 16.62 9.02 -6.97
C ILE A 164 18.01 8.63 -6.45
N ASN A 165 18.62 7.57 -7.00
CA ASN A 165 19.95 7.12 -6.61
C ASN A 165 21.07 8.12 -6.97
N ARG A 166 20.84 8.97 -7.98
CA ARG A 166 21.78 10.02 -8.37
C ARG A 166 21.76 11.22 -7.41
N ILE A 167 20.59 11.47 -6.80
CA ILE A 167 20.39 12.64 -5.93
C ILE A 167 20.68 12.31 -4.45
N PHE A 168 20.38 11.08 -4.04
CA PHE A 168 20.43 10.57 -2.65
C PHE A 168 21.26 9.27 -2.54
#